data_8d7c05702e2bcb77c44ac680a398e618
#
_entry.id   8d7c05702e2bcb77c44ac680a398e618
#
_cell.length_a   1.000
_cell.length_b   1.000
_cell.length_c   1.000
_cell.angle_alpha   90.00
_cell.angle_beta   90.00
_cell.angle_gamma   90.00
#
_symmetry.space_group_name_H-M   'P 1'
#
loop_
_entity.id
_entity.type
_entity.pdbx_description
1 polymer ?
#
loop_
_entity_poly.entity_id
_entity_poly.type
_entity_poly.pdbx_seq_one_letter_code
_entity_poly.pdbx_strand_id
1 'polypeptide(L)'
;MPISATFVIPLPIRGALISTILLIGFLIPGQSWAVQPENIRNFTEGLGDQATPFEKTHRLGSSAALRTFYRQNRHQPIWNTGKGRQQNYQQLLRAIETSETHGFNPERYHLKALKDSQTSAFAREILATDAFLTQARHRRIGAVSPQSIDPDWHLKTDEINAVALLEQATMDGNILRHLDGLWPKSGDYRALVSKRAELLAAPSISSVTVPSGAVLKPGQSDPRITLLKARLFGTGDYSPLYDDELLAAVRAFQFSAGLEDDGMVGPATLEWLNVVHFSWIDRIDANLERWRWLPDEIPDTHLRVNIAAFQLRAIRQGEDSLAMKVIVGRPYRRTPVFTETMKYLVYNPYWNVPYSIATKDKLPLLQKDPAALEAQGYEVRPALADSFQSVRSVDWNQVTPRQFTYLLRQKPGPRNALGQIKFMLPNPFSIYLHDTPDHSLFKKQERSFSSGCIRLSDPLGLAEWVLQNDGQRATPDSLRQQLEGGATQTVYLNRPLPVLIVYFTAFADAQNEIIFRRDLYERDTAIVKELRQG
;
A
#
# COMPACT_ATOMS: atom_id res chain seq x y z
N MET A 1 14.55 -7.58 -100.74
CA MET A 1 13.94 -6.53 -101.51
C MET A 1 13.21 -5.57 -100.60
N PRO A 2 13.23 -4.31 -100.87
CA PRO A 2 14.33 -3.34 -100.82
C PRO A 2 14.07 -2.30 -99.70
N ILE A 3 15.16 -1.69 -99.25
CA ILE A 3 15.55 -0.28 -99.39
C ILE A 3 14.58 0.72 -98.75
N SER A 4 14.96 1.49 -97.85
CA SER A 4 15.37 2.86 -98.08
C SER A 4 15.91 3.55 -96.83
N ALA A 5 17.04 4.12 -96.96
CA ALA A 5 17.72 5.04 -96.06
C ALA A 5 17.05 6.41 -96.11
N THR A 6 17.13 7.20 -95.12
CA THR A 6 17.27 8.66 -95.24
C THR A 6 17.82 9.29 -93.94
N PHE A 7 18.86 9.95 -94.09
CA PHE A 7 19.61 10.98 -93.44
C PHE A 7 18.92 11.80 -92.33
N VAL A 8 19.70 12.09 -91.31
CA VAL A 8 19.41 13.19 -90.38
C VAL A 8 20.70 13.89 -89.94
N ILE A 9 20.63 15.17 -89.88
CA ILE A 9 21.65 16.13 -89.46
C ILE A 9 21.56 16.37 -87.92
N PRO A 10 22.69 16.52 -87.19
CA PRO A 10 22.62 16.82 -85.76
C PRO A 10 22.69 18.30 -85.43
N LEU A 11 22.09 18.72 -84.32
CA LEU A 11 22.22 20.02 -83.67
C LEU A 11 22.51 19.89 -82.17
N PRO A 12 23.08 20.91 -81.55
CA PRO A 12 24.17 20.71 -80.57
C PRO A 12 23.70 20.63 -79.14
N ILE A 13 24.50 19.90 -78.41
CA ILE A 13 24.42 19.68 -76.94
C ILE A 13 24.84 20.97 -76.22
N ARG A 14 23.97 21.55 -75.38
CA ARG A 14 24.33 22.52 -74.38
C ARG A 14 24.66 21.71 -73.08
N GLY A 15 25.91 21.76 -72.71
CA GLY A 15 26.40 21.17 -71.49
C GLY A 15 25.86 21.86 -70.26
N ALA A 16 25.25 21.06 -69.36
CA ALA A 16 25.02 21.43 -67.99
C ALA A 16 26.16 20.81 -67.15
N LEU A 17 27.05 21.64 -66.65
CA LEU A 17 28.05 21.27 -65.65
C LEU A 17 27.31 20.96 -64.34
N ILE A 18 27.22 19.68 -64.01
CA ILE A 18 26.85 19.25 -62.64
C ILE A 18 28.18 19.29 -61.84
N SER A 19 28.35 20.36 -61.06
CA SER A 19 29.39 20.44 -60.03
C SER A 19 29.05 19.49 -58.91
N THR A 20 29.63 18.31 -58.94
CA THR A 20 29.62 17.39 -57.78
C THR A 20 30.58 17.97 -56.74
N ILE A 21 30.02 18.70 -55.78
CA ILE A 21 30.76 19.09 -54.56
C ILE A 21 30.91 17.83 -53.71
N LEU A 22 32.07 17.20 -53.79
CA LEU A 22 32.52 16.20 -52.81
C LEU A 22 32.76 16.93 -51.46
N LEU A 23 31.78 16.91 -50.58
CA LEU A 23 31.96 17.30 -49.20
C LEU A 23 32.80 16.19 -48.54
N ILE A 24 34.13 16.35 -48.57
CA ILE A 24 35.04 15.59 -47.70
C ILE A 24 34.83 16.13 -46.30
N GLY A 25 33.92 15.46 -45.55
CA GLY A 25 33.75 15.68 -44.13
C GLY A 25 35.02 15.24 -43.40
N PHE A 26 35.84 16.18 -42.98
CA PHE A 26 36.86 15.95 -42.00
C PHE A 26 36.21 15.43 -40.74
N LEU A 27 36.32 14.12 -40.47
CA LEU A 27 36.07 13.53 -39.15
C LEU A 27 37.12 14.09 -38.20
N ILE A 28 36.77 15.14 -37.44
CA ILE A 28 37.53 15.59 -36.28
C ILE A 28 37.14 14.65 -35.15
N PRO A 29 38.06 13.79 -34.67
CA PRO A 29 37.78 12.97 -33.49
C PRO A 29 37.76 13.92 -32.28
N GLY A 30 36.61 14.08 -31.61
CA GLY A 30 36.52 14.82 -30.36
C GLY A 30 35.41 15.86 -30.21
N GLN A 31 34.57 16.07 -31.23
CA GLN A 31 33.38 16.87 -31.01
C GLN A 31 32.29 16.00 -30.37
N SER A 32 32.15 16.09 -29.05
CA SER A 32 30.89 15.75 -28.38
C SER A 32 29.83 16.66 -28.99
N TRP A 33 28.96 16.09 -29.83
CA TRP A 33 27.87 16.83 -30.43
C TRP A 33 26.99 17.38 -29.29
N ALA A 34 27.06 18.69 -29.07
CA ALA A 34 26.23 19.36 -28.09
C ALA A 34 24.76 19.12 -28.44
N VAL A 35 23.95 18.75 -27.46
CA VAL A 35 22.52 18.52 -27.66
C VAL A 35 21.88 19.84 -28.10
N GLN A 36 21.29 19.82 -29.30
CA GLN A 36 20.65 21.02 -29.87
C GLN A 36 19.20 21.13 -29.35
N PRO A 37 18.78 22.32 -28.94
CA PRO A 37 17.39 22.58 -28.53
C PRO A 37 16.34 22.15 -29.57
N GLU A 38 16.64 22.30 -30.84
CA GLU A 38 15.78 21.90 -31.96
C GLU A 38 15.52 20.38 -31.98
N ASN A 39 16.52 19.55 -31.68
CA ASN A 39 16.33 18.10 -31.58
C ASN A 39 15.43 17.72 -30.41
N ILE A 40 15.60 18.39 -29.26
CA ILE A 40 14.75 18.19 -28.09
C ILE A 40 13.31 18.60 -28.40
N ARG A 41 13.14 19.74 -29.08
CA ARG A 41 11.83 20.26 -29.49
C ARG A 41 11.12 19.27 -30.38
N ASN A 42 11.76 18.87 -31.50
CA ASN A 42 11.17 17.94 -32.47
C ASN A 42 10.78 16.62 -31.83
N PHE A 43 11.60 16.10 -30.92
CA PHE A 43 11.31 14.88 -30.17
C PHE A 43 10.12 15.05 -29.23
N THR A 44 10.12 16.12 -28.40
CA THR A 44 9.08 16.31 -27.38
C THR A 44 7.73 16.71 -27.96
N GLU A 45 7.69 17.41 -29.09
CA GLU A 45 6.46 17.72 -29.81
C GLU A 45 5.85 16.46 -30.47
N GLY A 46 6.69 15.49 -30.88
CA GLY A 46 6.25 14.21 -31.45
C GLY A 46 5.83 13.14 -30.44
N LEU A 47 6.03 13.37 -29.14
CA LEU A 47 5.62 12.42 -28.11
C LEU A 47 4.08 12.29 -28.05
N GLY A 48 3.57 11.07 -28.16
CA GLY A 48 2.15 10.76 -27.96
C GLY A 48 1.32 10.55 -29.24
N ASP A 49 1.81 10.89 -30.43
CA ASP A 49 1.06 10.67 -31.66
C ASP A 49 1.29 9.26 -32.23
N GLN A 50 2.51 8.78 -32.19
CA GLN A 50 2.91 7.37 -32.45
C GLN A 50 4.21 7.10 -31.71
N ALA A 51 4.39 5.84 -31.23
CA ALA A 51 5.63 5.46 -30.57
C ALA A 51 6.84 5.64 -31.50
N THR A 52 7.73 6.58 -31.17
CA THR A 52 8.95 6.86 -31.91
C THR A 52 9.90 5.65 -31.87
N PRO A 53 10.87 5.53 -32.79
CA PRO A 53 11.93 4.50 -32.69
C PRO A 53 12.66 4.54 -31.35
N PHE A 54 12.82 5.72 -30.76
CA PHE A 54 13.42 5.92 -29.45
C PHE A 54 12.56 5.31 -28.34
N GLU A 55 11.25 5.54 -28.33
CA GLU A 55 10.31 4.98 -27.35
C GLU A 55 10.14 3.46 -27.47
N LYS A 56 10.37 2.90 -28.67
CA LYS A 56 10.41 1.44 -28.88
C LYS A 56 11.61 0.79 -28.20
N THR A 57 12.71 1.53 -28.05
CA THR A 57 13.95 1.07 -27.42
C THR A 57 14.00 1.42 -25.92
N HIS A 58 13.41 2.57 -25.55
CA HIS A 58 13.43 3.09 -24.19
C HIS A 58 12.01 3.47 -23.76
N ARG A 59 11.43 2.71 -22.87
CA ARG A 59 10.09 3.00 -22.32
C ARG A 59 10.17 4.20 -21.37
N LEU A 60 9.66 5.36 -21.81
CA LEU A 60 9.56 6.55 -20.97
C LEU A 60 8.45 6.41 -19.92
N GLY A 61 8.76 6.74 -18.68
CA GLY A 61 7.83 6.67 -17.55
C GLY A 61 7.01 7.95 -17.35
N SER A 62 7.42 9.07 -17.93
CA SER A 62 6.87 10.41 -17.67
C SER A 62 6.78 11.30 -18.92
N SER A 63 6.41 10.75 -20.07
CA SER A 63 6.38 11.48 -21.38
C SER A 63 5.63 12.82 -21.33
N ALA A 64 4.47 12.88 -20.65
CA ALA A 64 3.69 14.13 -20.56
C ALA A 64 4.40 15.21 -19.72
N ALA A 65 5.01 14.81 -18.59
CA ALA A 65 5.77 15.71 -17.74
C ALA A 65 7.06 16.17 -18.43
N LEU A 66 7.74 15.26 -19.16
CA LEU A 66 8.93 15.54 -19.95
C LEU A 66 8.64 16.59 -21.04
N ARG A 67 7.54 16.44 -21.78
CA ARG A 67 7.06 17.44 -22.76
C ARG A 67 6.81 18.79 -22.10
N THR A 68 6.13 18.79 -20.96
CA THR A 68 5.81 20.02 -20.22
C THR A 68 7.07 20.73 -19.77
N PHE A 69 8.02 19.99 -19.18
CA PHE A 69 9.29 20.54 -18.71
C PHE A 69 10.09 21.21 -19.84
N TYR A 70 10.34 20.50 -20.96
CA TYR A 70 11.12 21.07 -22.04
C TYR A 70 10.45 22.25 -22.73
N ARG A 71 9.13 22.27 -22.84
CA ARG A 71 8.39 23.44 -23.34
C ARG A 71 8.61 24.66 -22.44
N GLN A 72 8.54 24.50 -21.10
CA GLN A 72 8.77 25.58 -20.13
C GLN A 72 10.23 26.03 -20.14
N ASN A 73 11.15 25.10 -20.23
CA ASN A 73 12.60 25.34 -20.28
C ASN A 73 13.09 25.75 -21.69
N ARG A 74 12.20 26.13 -22.62
CA ARG A 74 12.54 26.55 -24.01
C ARG A 74 13.42 25.51 -24.73
N HIS A 75 13.21 24.23 -24.47
CA HIS A 75 13.91 23.08 -25.02
C HIS A 75 15.44 23.09 -24.76
N GLN A 76 15.91 23.84 -23.78
CA GLN A 76 17.33 23.89 -23.42
C GLN A 76 17.77 22.59 -22.71
N PRO A 77 18.92 22.01 -23.06
CA PRO A 77 19.47 20.85 -22.34
C PRO A 77 19.90 21.25 -20.94
N ILE A 78 19.76 20.33 -19.98
CA ILE A 78 20.06 20.58 -18.56
C ILE A 78 21.13 19.67 -17.95
N TRP A 79 21.51 18.57 -18.62
CA TRP A 79 22.43 17.57 -18.08
C TRP A 79 23.84 17.56 -18.70
N ASN A 80 24.00 18.00 -19.94
CA ASN A 80 25.16 17.67 -20.78
C ASN A 80 26.27 18.74 -20.89
N THR A 81 26.12 19.96 -20.37
CA THR A 81 27.12 21.02 -20.55
C THR A 81 27.39 21.83 -19.28
N GLY A 82 28.69 22.05 -18.97
CA GLY A 82 29.15 22.83 -17.82
C GLY A 82 29.32 21.99 -16.54
N LYS A 83 30.22 22.44 -15.64
CA LYS A 83 30.58 21.72 -14.40
C LYS A 83 29.38 21.47 -13.47
N GLY A 84 28.48 22.43 -13.30
CA GLY A 84 27.29 22.28 -12.47
C GLY A 84 26.31 21.23 -13.01
N ARG A 85 26.08 21.19 -14.32
CA ARG A 85 25.21 20.21 -14.95
C ARG A 85 25.76 18.79 -14.87
N GLN A 86 27.07 18.64 -15.01
CA GLN A 86 27.73 17.36 -14.80
C GLN A 86 27.59 16.86 -13.37
N GLN A 87 27.70 17.75 -12.39
CA GLN A 87 27.46 17.43 -10.98
C GLN A 87 26.02 17.01 -10.72
N ASN A 88 25.05 17.72 -11.29
CA ASN A 88 23.62 17.36 -11.23
C ASN A 88 23.37 15.96 -11.81
N TYR A 89 23.98 15.66 -12.94
CA TYR A 89 23.88 14.32 -13.56
C TYR A 89 24.44 13.21 -12.65
N GLN A 90 25.61 13.45 -12.01
CA GLN A 90 26.15 12.48 -11.06
C GLN A 90 25.27 12.29 -9.82
N GLN A 91 24.63 13.35 -9.32
CA GLN A 91 23.66 13.25 -8.24
C GLN A 91 22.43 12.43 -8.66
N LEU A 92 21.94 12.61 -9.91
CA LEU A 92 20.84 11.80 -10.44
C LEU A 92 21.22 10.32 -10.51
N LEU A 93 22.40 9.97 -11.03
CA LEU A 93 22.86 8.58 -11.07
C LEU A 93 22.88 7.95 -9.67
N ARG A 94 23.40 8.67 -8.67
CA ARG A 94 23.36 8.21 -7.26
C ARG A 94 21.93 8.02 -6.76
N ALA A 95 21.02 8.95 -7.07
CA ALA A 95 19.62 8.83 -6.69
C ALA A 95 18.95 7.60 -7.32
N ILE A 96 19.32 7.26 -8.57
CA ILE A 96 18.83 6.05 -9.25
C ILE A 96 19.39 4.79 -8.57
N GLU A 97 20.69 4.74 -8.30
CA GLU A 97 21.34 3.60 -7.64
C GLU A 97 20.76 3.33 -6.25
N THR A 98 20.61 4.37 -5.44
CA THR A 98 20.05 4.26 -4.10
C THR A 98 18.57 3.91 -4.08
N SER A 99 17.84 4.04 -5.19
CA SER A 99 16.43 3.65 -5.25
C SER A 99 16.20 2.15 -4.99
N GLU A 100 17.22 1.32 -5.24
CA GLU A 100 17.18 -0.12 -4.96
C GLU A 100 16.99 -0.41 -3.47
N THR A 101 17.59 0.38 -2.58
CA THR A 101 17.42 0.20 -1.12
C THR A 101 15.98 0.37 -0.69
N HIS A 102 15.19 1.10 -1.48
CA HIS A 102 13.78 1.36 -1.28
C HIS A 102 12.85 0.42 -2.08
N GLY A 103 13.36 -0.67 -2.65
CA GLY A 103 12.57 -1.69 -3.35
C GLY A 103 12.26 -1.36 -4.81
N PHE A 104 12.92 -0.38 -5.43
CA PHE A 104 12.78 -0.11 -6.85
C PHE A 104 13.90 -0.76 -7.66
N ASN A 105 13.56 -1.22 -8.88
CA ASN A 105 14.56 -1.62 -9.84
C ASN A 105 15.18 -0.37 -10.50
N PRO A 106 16.51 -0.12 -10.37
CA PRO A 106 17.17 1.02 -11.00
C PRO A 106 17.03 1.08 -12.53
N GLU A 107 16.84 -0.07 -13.20
CA GLU A 107 16.63 -0.12 -14.64
C GLU A 107 15.32 0.51 -15.11
N ARG A 108 14.34 0.61 -14.23
CA ARG A 108 13.12 1.39 -14.46
C ARG A 108 13.40 2.87 -14.73
N TYR A 109 14.56 3.35 -14.31
CA TYR A 109 15.04 4.72 -14.46
C TYR A 109 16.25 4.80 -15.40
N HIS A 110 16.37 3.83 -16.33
CA HIS A 110 17.36 3.82 -17.40
C HIS A 110 18.82 3.76 -16.93
N LEU A 111 19.13 3.20 -15.75
CA LEU A 111 20.46 3.25 -15.15
C LEU A 111 21.54 2.74 -16.11
N LYS A 112 21.35 1.57 -16.74
CA LYS A 112 22.30 0.99 -17.68
C LYS A 112 22.58 1.91 -18.85
N ALA A 113 21.52 2.45 -19.49
CA ALA A 113 21.67 3.36 -20.61
C ALA A 113 22.34 4.69 -20.21
N LEU A 114 22.05 5.21 -19.02
CA LEU A 114 22.64 6.44 -18.51
C LEU A 114 24.14 6.27 -18.16
N LYS A 115 24.58 5.07 -17.76
CA LYS A 115 25.98 4.75 -17.49
C LYS A 115 26.78 4.35 -18.74
N ASP A 116 26.12 3.95 -19.80
CA ASP A 116 26.78 3.50 -21.01
C ASP A 116 27.40 4.68 -21.77
N SER A 117 28.70 4.64 -21.98
CA SER A 117 29.44 5.64 -22.73
C SER A 117 29.03 5.75 -24.20
N GLN A 118 28.43 4.70 -24.77
CA GLN A 118 27.92 4.66 -26.14
C GLN A 118 26.57 5.34 -26.31
N THR A 119 25.85 5.58 -25.22
CA THR A 119 24.58 6.32 -25.25
C THR A 119 24.83 7.75 -25.73
N SER A 120 24.12 8.18 -26.78
CA SER A 120 24.28 9.51 -27.35
C SER A 120 23.96 10.61 -26.33
N ALA A 121 24.58 11.78 -26.48
CA ALA A 121 24.29 12.94 -25.62
C ALA A 121 22.80 13.31 -25.59
N PHE A 122 22.12 13.23 -26.74
CA PHE A 122 20.68 13.43 -26.84
C PHE A 122 19.89 12.40 -26.04
N ALA A 123 20.21 11.11 -26.22
CA ALA A 123 19.52 10.05 -25.47
C ALA A 123 19.71 10.21 -23.96
N ARG A 124 20.93 10.51 -23.50
CA ARG A 124 21.23 10.80 -22.09
C ARG A 124 20.42 11.96 -21.54
N GLU A 125 20.27 13.04 -22.31
CA GLU A 125 19.50 14.21 -21.92
C GLU A 125 18.02 13.85 -21.67
N ILE A 126 17.41 13.13 -22.60
CA ILE A 126 16.00 12.73 -22.53
C ILE A 126 15.79 11.70 -21.40
N LEU A 127 16.63 10.65 -21.34
CA LEU A 127 16.50 9.60 -20.33
C LEU A 127 16.78 10.09 -18.91
N ALA A 128 17.72 11.02 -18.72
CA ALA A 128 17.99 11.61 -17.41
C ALA A 128 16.81 12.46 -16.93
N THR A 129 16.18 13.23 -17.82
CA THR A 129 14.99 14.01 -17.49
C THR A 129 13.82 13.10 -17.16
N ASP A 130 13.56 12.07 -17.97
CA ASP A 130 12.51 11.08 -17.69
C ASP A 130 12.77 10.35 -16.37
N ALA A 131 14.01 9.95 -16.11
CA ALA A 131 14.41 9.30 -14.86
C ALA A 131 14.11 10.16 -13.63
N PHE A 132 14.45 11.46 -13.66
CA PHE A 132 14.14 12.36 -12.56
C PHE A 132 12.64 12.48 -12.33
N LEU A 133 11.88 12.80 -13.39
CA LEU A 133 10.43 13.01 -13.31
C LEU A 133 9.70 11.75 -12.84
N THR A 134 10.13 10.59 -13.33
CA THR A 134 9.57 9.29 -12.95
C THR A 134 9.92 8.95 -11.50
N GLN A 135 11.17 9.16 -11.07
CA GLN A 135 11.56 8.95 -9.67
C GLN A 135 10.81 9.88 -8.72
N ALA A 136 10.70 11.17 -9.06
CA ALA A 136 9.97 12.11 -8.22
C ALA A 136 8.55 11.62 -7.94
N ARG A 137 7.84 11.18 -8.99
CA ARG A 137 6.51 10.61 -8.85
C ARG A 137 6.52 9.32 -8.02
N HIS A 138 7.40 8.37 -8.34
CA HIS A 138 7.41 7.06 -7.67
C HIS A 138 7.80 7.14 -6.20
N ARG A 139 8.73 8.02 -5.85
CA ARG A 139 9.13 8.22 -4.45
C ARG A 139 8.00 8.83 -3.62
N ARG A 140 7.19 9.72 -4.23
CA ARG A 140 6.14 10.45 -3.52
C ARG A 140 4.81 9.72 -3.45
N ILE A 141 4.37 9.09 -4.55
CA ILE A 141 3.03 8.50 -4.65
C ILE A 141 3.04 7.01 -5.05
N GLY A 142 4.23 6.40 -5.11
CA GLY A 142 4.40 5.01 -5.51
C GLY A 142 4.53 4.80 -7.02
N ALA A 143 5.09 3.65 -7.39
CA ALA A 143 5.24 3.23 -8.78
C ALA A 143 4.01 2.51 -9.32
N VAL A 144 3.15 2.04 -8.43
CA VAL A 144 1.94 1.28 -8.71
C VAL A 144 0.72 2.10 -8.32
N SER A 145 -0.30 2.15 -9.17
CA SER A 145 -1.57 2.78 -8.80
C SER A 145 -2.32 1.90 -7.79
N PRO A 146 -2.59 2.39 -6.57
CA PRO A 146 -3.28 1.57 -5.57
C PRO A 146 -4.64 1.07 -6.05
N GLN A 147 -5.42 1.88 -6.75
CA GLN A 147 -6.76 1.52 -7.24
C GLN A 147 -6.74 0.44 -8.33
N SER A 148 -5.62 0.29 -9.07
CA SER A 148 -5.48 -0.77 -10.07
C SER A 148 -5.25 -2.15 -9.44
N ILE A 149 -4.73 -2.17 -8.20
CA ILE A 149 -4.43 -3.38 -7.44
C ILE A 149 -5.56 -3.72 -6.47
N ASP A 150 -6.10 -2.70 -5.81
CA ASP A 150 -7.04 -2.85 -4.72
C ASP A 150 -8.21 -1.87 -4.86
N PRO A 151 -9.37 -2.33 -5.36
CA PRO A 151 -10.55 -1.47 -5.49
C PRO A 151 -11.08 -0.96 -4.15
N ASP A 152 -10.69 -1.58 -3.02
CA ASP A 152 -11.04 -1.12 -1.67
C ASP A 152 -10.03 -0.10 -1.10
N TRP A 153 -9.05 0.36 -1.90
CA TRP A 153 -8.11 1.40 -1.51
C TRP A 153 -8.65 2.78 -1.87
N HIS A 154 -9.06 3.53 -0.88
CA HIS A 154 -9.70 4.85 -1.04
C HIS A 154 -8.91 6.01 -0.41
N LEU A 155 -7.66 5.75 -0.01
CA LEU A 155 -6.77 6.85 0.38
C LEU A 155 -6.44 7.69 -0.84
N LYS A 156 -6.49 9.01 -0.67
CA LYS A 156 -6.02 9.95 -1.68
C LYS A 156 -4.50 10.10 -1.51
N THR A 157 -3.77 9.86 -2.58
CA THR A 157 -2.36 10.23 -2.66
C THR A 157 -2.25 11.72 -2.97
N ASP A 158 -1.26 12.37 -2.38
CA ASP A 158 -0.98 13.77 -2.72
C ASP A 158 -0.41 13.85 -4.14
N GLU A 159 -0.78 14.91 -4.84
CA GLU A 159 -0.21 15.19 -6.16
C GLU A 159 1.20 15.78 -6.00
N ILE A 160 2.07 15.46 -6.97
CA ILE A 160 3.41 16.07 -7.05
C ILE A 160 3.58 16.81 -8.37
N ASN A 161 4.06 18.03 -8.30
CA ASN A 161 4.54 18.76 -9.47
C ASN A 161 6.02 18.44 -9.71
N ALA A 162 6.27 17.29 -10.34
CA ALA A 162 7.64 16.82 -10.63
C ALA A 162 8.39 17.77 -11.58
N VAL A 163 7.69 18.54 -12.43
CA VAL A 163 8.27 19.53 -13.34
C VAL A 163 8.85 20.69 -12.55
N ALA A 164 8.07 21.30 -11.67
CA ALA A 164 8.54 22.38 -10.81
C ALA A 164 9.68 21.93 -9.88
N LEU A 165 9.60 20.70 -9.38
CA LEU A 165 10.68 20.11 -8.57
C LEU A 165 11.99 19.99 -9.36
N LEU A 166 11.94 19.56 -10.62
CA LEU A 166 13.12 19.47 -11.49
C LEU A 166 13.72 20.84 -11.77
N GLU A 167 12.88 21.83 -12.08
CA GLU A 167 13.32 23.21 -12.26
C GLU A 167 14.08 23.72 -11.01
N GLN A 168 13.50 23.57 -9.84
CA GLN A 168 14.13 23.98 -8.59
C GLN A 168 15.43 23.23 -8.32
N ALA A 169 15.43 21.91 -8.45
CA ALA A 169 16.59 21.05 -8.20
C ALA A 169 17.76 21.33 -9.15
N THR A 170 17.48 21.72 -10.39
CA THR A 170 18.51 22.12 -11.37
C THR A 170 19.04 23.53 -11.11
N MET A 171 18.20 24.44 -10.62
CA MET A 171 18.59 25.82 -10.28
C MET A 171 19.52 25.87 -9.06
N ASP A 172 19.23 25.11 -8.02
CA ASP A 172 20.02 25.10 -6.79
C ASP A 172 21.14 24.05 -6.78
N GLY A 173 21.19 23.17 -7.79
CA GLY A 173 22.24 22.15 -7.94
C GLY A 173 22.12 20.99 -6.94
N ASN A 174 20.94 20.72 -6.38
CA ASN A 174 20.72 19.74 -5.31
C ASN A 174 19.76 18.61 -5.71
N ILE A 175 19.99 17.99 -6.88
CA ILE A 175 19.15 16.91 -7.43
C ILE A 175 18.88 15.79 -6.43
N LEU A 176 19.94 15.28 -5.78
CA LEU A 176 19.83 14.18 -4.81
C LEU A 176 18.96 14.57 -3.61
N ARG A 177 19.19 15.75 -3.04
CA ARG A 177 18.44 16.25 -1.87
C ARG A 177 16.94 16.37 -2.16
N HIS A 178 16.59 16.93 -3.33
CA HIS A 178 15.19 17.07 -3.73
C HIS A 178 14.49 15.74 -3.90
N LEU A 179 15.16 14.79 -4.55
CA LEU A 179 14.61 13.43 -4.70
C LEU A 179 14.51 12.69 -3.37
N ASP A 180 15.54 12.75 -2.51
CA ASP A 180 15.54 12.05 -1.21
C ASP A 180 14.51 12.64 -0.23
N GLY A 181 14.20 13.92 -0.36
CA GLY A 181 13.15 14.58 0.43
C GLY A 181 11.74 14.05 0.16
N LEU A 182 11.54 13.27 -0.90
CA LEU A 182 10.24 12.71 -1.28
C LEU A 182 9.93 11.36 -0.63
N TRP A 183 10.91 10.71 0.01
CA TRP A 183 10.66 9.46 0.70
C TRP A 183 9.76 9.66 1.91
N PRO A 184 8.88 8.68 2.24
CA PRO A 184 8.08 8.74 3.45
C PRO A 184 8.94 8.93 4.70
N LYS A 185 8.54 9.88 5.58
CA LYS A 185 9.32 10.26 6.77
C LYS A 185 9.04 9.40 8.00
N SER A 186 8.10 8.46 7.91
CA SER A 186 7.72 7.56 9.01
C SER A 186 8.89 6.72 9.53
N GLY A 187 8.91 6.47 10.84
CA GLY A 187 9.81 5.51 11.48
C GLY A 187 9.62 4.10 10.93
N ASP A 188 8.37 3.67 10.78
CA ASP A 188 8.00 2.37 10.21
C ASP A 188 8.59 2.16 8.80
N TYR A 189 8.55 3.21 7.94
CA TYR A 189 9.14 3.15 6.60
C TYR A 189 10.66 2.93 6.65
N ARG A 190 11.36 3.69 7.51
CA ARG A 190 12.82 3.56 7.67
C ARG A 190 13.20 2.19 8.24
N ALA A 191 12.44 1.65 9.19
CA ALA A 191 12.66 0.31 9.74
C ALA A 191 12.49 -0.77 8.67
N LEU A 192 11.49 -0.65 7.78
CA LEU A 192 11.33 -1.55 6.63
C LEU A 192 12.52 -1.48 5.66
N VAL A 193 13.02 -0.28 5.34
CA VAL A 193 14.21 -0.11 4.49
C VAL A 193 15.43 -0.77 5.13
N SER A 194 15.65 -0.57 6.43
CA SER A 194 16.77 -1.19 7.16
C SER A 194 16.66 -2.71 7.18
N LYS A 195 15.48 -3.25 7.45
CA LYS A 195 15.24 -4.72 7.46
C LYS A 195 15.42 -5.33 6.07
N ARG A 196 15.01 -4.63 5.03
CA ARG A 196 15.25 -5.06 3.65
C ARG A 196 16.75 -5.18 3.35
N ALA A 197 17.53 -4.18 3.75
CA ALA A 197 18.97 -4.19 3.56
C ALA A 197 19.64 -5.34 4.36
N GLU A 198 19.21 -5.58 5.59
CA GLU A 198 19.66 -6.71 6.41
C GLU A 198 19.38 -8.04 5.72
N LEU A 199 18.15 -8.25 5.22
CA LEU A 199 17.78 -9.48 4.53
C LEU A 199 18.56 -9.68 3.23
N LEU A 200 18.86 -8.62 2.48
CA LEU A 200 19.66 -8.71 1.26
C LEU A 200 21.15 -9.03 1.55
N ALA A 201 21.68 -8.53 2.67
CA ALA A 201 23.05 -8.79 3.09
C ALA A 201 23.23 -10.12 3.82
N ALA A 202 22.15 -10.69 4.36
CA ALA A 202 22.21 -11.98 5.04
C ALA A 202 22.63 -13.08 4.06
N PRO A 203 23.57 -13.94 4.44
CA PRO A 203 23.87 -15.14 3.66
C PRO A 203 22.55 -15.87 3.45
N SER A 204 22.29 -16.31 2.22
CA SER A 204 21.06 -17.01 1.82
C SER A 204 20.61 -17.89 2.98
N ILE A 205 19.54 -17.45 3.68
CA ILE A 205 18.98 -18.23 4.80
C ILE A 205 18.77 -19.63 4.24
N SER A 206 19.34 -20.59 4.93
CA SER A 206 19.36 -22.00 4.59
C SER A 206 18.08 -22.39 3.79
N SER A 207 18.27 -22.93 2.59
CA SER A 207 17.18 -23.53 1.78
C SER A 207 16.58 -24.76 2.48
N VAL A 208 16.97 -25.00 3.72
CA VAL A 208 16.47 -26.11 4.55
C VAL A 208 14.98 -25.93 4.76
N THR A 209 14.22 -26.86 4.22
CA THR A 209 12.80 -26.99 4.47
C THR A 209 12.59 -27.97 5.61
N VAL A 210 11.80 -27.61 6.61
CA VAL A 210 11.42 -28.50 7.71
C VAL A 210 10.19 -29.30 7.25
N PRO A 211 10.29 -30.66 7.16
CA PRO A 211 9.17 -31.48 6.69
C PRO A 211 7.94 -31.40 7.61
N SER A 212 6.76 -31.56 7.00
CA SER A 212 5.52 -31.70 7.76
C SER A 212 5.51 -32.99 8.60
N GLY A 213 4.70 -32.99 9.66
CA GLY A 213 4.58 -34.16 10.55
C GLY A 213 3.83 -33.81 11.83
N ALA A 214 3.99 -34.63 12.86
CA ALA A 214 3.45 -34.35 14.18
C ALA A 214 3.99 -33.00 14.72
N VAL A 215 3.21 -32.32 15.56
CA VAL A 215 3.61 -31.05 16.20
C VAL A 215 4.88 -31.27 17.04
N LEU A 216 5.93 -30.48 16.76
CA LEU A 216 7.14 -30.50 17.58
C LEU A 216 6.91 -29.67 18.85
N LYS A 217 7.32 -30.21 20.00
CA LYS A 217 7.11 -29.60 21.32
C LYS A 217 8.41 -29.50 22.11
N PRO A 218 8.56 -28.53 23.02
CA PRO A 218 9.72 -28.43 23.88
C PRO A 218 9.99 -29.76 24.64
N GLY A 219 11.26 -30.11 24.78
CA GLY A 219 11.72 -31.33 25.44
C GLY A 219 11.66 -32.61 24.60
N GLN A 220 11.08 -32.56 23.38
CA GLN A 220 11.05 -33.72 22.46
C GLN A 220 12.37 -33.89 21.71
N SER A 221 12.66 -35.12 21.28
CA SER A 221 13.68 -35.43 20.28
C SER A 221 13.02 -35.90 18.99
N ASP A 222 13.36 -35.25 17.87
CA ASP A 222 12.83 -35.54 16.53
C ASP A 222 13.91 -35.14 15.49
N PRO A 223 14.18 -35.97 14.47
CA PRO A 223 15.16 -35.62 13.42
C PRO A 223 14.89 -34.29 12.72
N ARG A 224 13.63 -33.85 12.63
CA ARG A 224 13.26 -32.56 12.04
C ARG A 224 13.75 -31.37 12.85
N ILE A 225 14.09 -31.57 14.13
CA ILE A 225 14.59 -30.49 15.00
C ILE A 225 15.99 -30.01 14.54
N THR A 226 16.84 -30.90 14.03
CA THR A 226 18.10 -30.48 13.43
C THR A 226 17.90 -29.54 12.23
N LEU A 227 16.90 -29.84 11.40
CA LEU A 227 16.52 -28.98 10.27
C LEU A 227 15.90 -27.66 10.76
N LEU A 228 15.07 -27.71 11.79
CA LEU A 228 14.48 -26.53 12.40
C LEU A 228 15.55 -25.58 12.99
N LYS A 229 16.53 -26.13 13.71
CA LYS A 229 17.69 -25.37 14.21
C LYS A 229 18.53 -24.78 13.06
N ALA A 230 18.81 -25.58 12.02
CA ALA A 230 19.51 -25.10 10.85
C ALA A 230 18.72 -23.99 10.13
N ARG A 231 17.39 -24.02 10.17
CA ARG A 231 16.54 -22.98 9.59
C ARG A 231 16.57 -21.68 10.39
N LEU A 232 16.62 -21.74 11.72
CA LEU A 232 16.56 -20.58 12.62
C LEU A 232 17.94 -19.99 12.93
N PHE A 233 18.95 -20.84 13.08
CA PHE A 233 20.31 -20.44 13.54
C PHE A 233 21.35 -20.46 12.41
N GLY A 234 21.01 -20.96 11.21
CA GLY A 234 21.94 -21.17 10.11
C GLY A 234 22.50 -22.59 10.09
N THR A 235 23.50 -22.80 9.21
CA THR A 235 24.15 -24.11 9.05
C THR A 235 25.03 -24.46 10.27
N GLY A 236 24.84 -25.65 10.82
CA GLY A 236 25.58 -26.14 11.98
C GLY A 236 25.27 -27.62 12.26
N ASP A 237 26.03 -28.20 13.17
CA ASP A 237 25.77 -29.54 13.69
C ASP A 237 24.89 -29.42 14.95
N TYR A 238 23.63 -29.77 14.82
CA TYR A 238 22.62 -29.57 15.85
C TYR A 238 22.10 -30.89 16.41
N SER A 239 21.94 -30.91 17.72
CA SER A 239 21.22 -31.98 18.40
C SER A 239 19.74 -32.05 17.96
N PRO A 240 19.14 -33.24 17.82
CA PRO A 240 17.73 -33.39 17.55
C PRO A 240 16.80 -33.09 18.73
N LEU A 241 17.34 -32.58 19.86
CA LEU A 241 16.59 -32.22 21.06
C LEU A 241 15.99 -30.81 20.91
N TYR A 242 14.72 -30.67 21.25
CA TYR A 242 14.03 -29.38 21.39
C TYR A 242 14.38 -28.76 22.76
N ASP A 243 15.48 -28.03 22.81
CA ASP A 243 16.00 -27.37 24.01
C ASP A 243 15.39 -25.97 24.21
N ASP A 244 15.78 -25.33 25.34
CA ASP A 244 15.26 -24.01 25.70
C ASP A 244 15.73 -22.89 24.73
N GLU A 245 16.91 -23.03 24.13
CA GLU A 245 17.39 -22.08 23.13
C GLU A 245 16.50 -22.10 21.88
N LEU A 246 16.15 -23.30 21.40
CA LEU A 246 15.21 -23.45 20.28
C LEU A 246 13.82 -22.96 20.66
N LEU A 247 13.35 -23.21 21.89
CA LEU A 247 12.06 -22.70 22.36
C LEU A 247 12.00 -21.18 22.29
N ALA A 248 13.03 -20.49 22.77
CA ALA A 248 13.10 -19.03 22.72
C ALA A 248 13.10 -18.52 21.27
N ALA A 249 13.87 -19.14 20.38
CA ALA A 249 13.92 -18.76 18.97
C ALA A 249 12.60 -19.01 18.25
N VAL A 250 11.92 -20.14 18.49
CA VAL A 250 10.61 -20.44 17.91
C VAL A 250 9.57 -19.44 18.38
N ARG A 251 9.52 -19.10 19.67
CA ARG A 251 8.60 -18.10 20.20
C ARG A 251 8.83 -16.72 19.57
N ALA A 252 10.08 -16.28 19.48
CA ALA A 252 10.43 -15.03 18.82
C ALA A 252 10.00 -15.04 17.35
N PHE A 253 10.23 -16.14 16.63
CA PHE A 253 9.77 -16.30 15.25
C PHE A 253 8.25 -16.25 15.16
N GLN A 254 7.52 -17.01 15.98
CA GLN A 254 6.06 -17.03 16.02
C GLN A 254 5.49 -15.64 16.27
N PHE A 255 6.05 -14.91 17.26
CA PHE A 255 5.67 -13.53 17.54
C PHE A 255 5.86 -12.62 16.31
N SER A 256 7.04 -12.66 15.67
CA SER A 256 7.33 -11.86 14.47
C SER A 256 6.43 -12.21 13.29
N ALA A 257 6.06 -13.49 13.15
CA ALA A 257 5.13 -13.98 12.14
C ALA A 257 3.64 -13.76 12.47
N GLY A 258 3.33 -13.25 13.69
CA GLY A 258 1.96 -13.05 14.16
C GLY A 258 1.21 -14.34 14.46
N LEU A 259 1.96 -15.37 14.79
CA LEU A 259 1.43 -16.66 15.26
C LEU A 259 1.30 -16.65 16.80
N GLU A 260 0.66 -17.66 17.35
CA GLU A 260 0.66 -17.91 18.78
C GLU A 260 2.09 -18.30 19.19
N ASP A 261 2.65 -17.55 20.11
CA ASP A 261 4.03 -17.73 20.58
C ASP A 261 4.13 -18.78 21.71
N ASP A 262 3.44 -19.91 21.47
CA ASP A 262 3.37 -21.06 22.39
C ASP A 262 4.62 -21.95 22.36
N GLY A 263 5.51 -21.73 21.38
CA GLY A 263 6.70 -22.54 21.16
C GLY A 263 6.42 -23.90 20.54
N MET A 264 5.20 -24.18 20.08
CA MET A 264 4.88 -25.44 19.41
C MET A 264 4.99 -25.27 17.89
N VAL A 265 5.73 -26.16 17.20
CA VAL A 265 5.89 -26.10 15.76
C VAL A 265 4.86 -27.01 15.09
N GLY A 266 3.69 -26.44 14.86
CA GLY A 266 2.60 -27.05 14.11
C GLY A 266 2.57 -26.63 12.63
N PRO A 267 1.50 -27.02 11.87
CA PRO A 267 1.37 -26.73 10.45
C PRO A 267 1.49 -25.23 10.12
N ALA A 268 0.85 -24.35 10.90
CA ALA A 268 0.89 -22.91 10.69
C ALA A 268 2.32 -22.36 10.89
N THR A 269 3.04 -22.82 11.92
CA THR A 269 4.43 -22.40 12.16
C THR A 269 5.35 -22.91 11.04
N LEU A 270 5.16 -24.14 10.57
CA LEU A 270 5.94 -24.71 9.46
C LEU A 270 5.68 -23.98 8.13
N GLU A 271 4.44 -23.61 7.85
CA GLU A 271 4.09 -22.81 6.67
C GLU A 271 4.93 -21.52 6.62
N TRP A 272 5.02 -20.80 7.73
CA TRP A 272 5.79 -19.57 7.82
C TRP A 272 7.32 -19.79 7.85
N LEU A 273 7.79 -20.81 8.55
CA LEU A 273 9.21 -21.16 8.58
C LEU A 273 9.75 -21.54 7.20
N ASN A 274 8.94 -22.24 6.41
CA ASN A 274 9.34 -22.71 5.08
C ASN A 274 9.17 -21.65 3.98
N VAL A 275 8.71 -20.45 4.33
CA VAL A 275 8.64 -19.31 3.39
C VAL A 275 10.04 -18.99 2.87
N VAL A 276 10.18 -18.86 1.57
CA VAL A 276 11.46 -18.55 0.92
C VAL A 276 11.89 -17.13 1.27
N HIS A 277 13.20 -16.93 1.50
CA HIS A 277 13.77 -15.62 1.87
C HIS A 277 13.33 -14.47 0.97
N PHE A 278 13.25 -14.68 -0.33
CA PHE A 278 12.77 -13.67 -1.28
C PHE A 278 11.34 -13.22 -1.02
N SER A 279 10.47 -14.06 -0.46
CA SER A 279 9.09 -13.65 -0.17
C SER A 279 8.97 -12.71 1.04
N TRP A 280 9.96 -12.68 1.94
CA TRP A 280 10.05 -11.66 2.99
C TRP A 280 10.42 -10.30 2.42
N ILE A 281 11.41 -10.27 1.51
CA ILE A 281 11.80 -9.06 0.78
C ILE A 281 10.62 -8.55 -0.04
N ASP A 282 9.92 -9.43 -0.77
CA ASP A 282 8.73 -9.08 -1.54
C ASP A 282 7.65 -8.43 -0.67
N ARG A 283 7.42 -8.99 0.52
CA ARG A 283 6.44 -8.44 1.45
C ARG A 283 6.87 -7.07 1.97
N ILE A 284 8.16 -6.88 2.24
CA ILE A 284 8.69 -5.56 2.58
C ILE A 284 8.50 -4.59 1.42
N ASP A 285 8.84 -4.98 0.18
CA ASP A 285 8.69 -4.14 -1.01
C ASP A 285 7.22 -3.72 -1.24
N ALA A 286 6.26 -4.64 -1.07
CA ALA A 286 4.84 -4.33 -1.13
C ALA A 286 4.41 -3.31 -0.05
N ASN A 287 5.00 -3.37 1.14
CA ASN A 287 4.66 -2.44 2.23
C ASN A 287 5.41 -1.11 2.12
N LEU A 288 6.63 -1.08 1.58
CA LEU A 288 7.30 0.15 1.19
C LEU A 288 6.47 0.90 0.15
N GLU A 289 5.88 0.19 -0.81
CA GLU A 289 4.99 0.79 -1.80
C GLU A 289 3.72 1.35 -1.16
N ARG A 290 3.06 0.62 -0.24
CA ARG A 290 1.88 1.09 0.49
C ARG A 290 2.15 2.35 1.32
N TRP A 291 3.35 2.50 1.89
CA TRP A 291 3.73 3.70 2.60
C TRP A 291 3.76 4.94 1.71
N ARG A 292 4.14 4.79 0.43
CA ARG A 292 4.13 5.88 -0.57
C ARG A 292 2.72 6.29 -0.99
N TRP A 293 1.74 5.42 -0.78
CA TRP A 293 0.33 5.70 -1.05
C TRP A 293 -0.37 6.46 0.08
N LEU A 294 0.29 6.66 1.22
CA LEU A 294 -0.25 7.45 2.31
C LEU A 294 -0.08 8.95 2.06
N PRO A 295 -0.91 9.80 2.68
CA PRO A 295 -0.68 11.25 2.71
C PRO A 295 0.69 11.59 3.31
N ASP A 296 1.29 12.69 2.85
CA ASP A 296 2.61 13.15 3.35
C ASP A 296 2.57 13.52 4.83
N GLU A 297 1.48 14.16 5.21
CA GLU A 297 1.26 14.58 6.59
C GLU A 297 0.20 13.70 7.24
N ILE A 298 0.65 12.83 8.12
CA ILE A 298 -0.21 12.11 9.05
C ILE A 298 -0.20 12.91 10.35
N PRO A 299 -1.37 13.35 10.86
CA PRO A 299 -1.42 14.10 12.11
C PRO A 299 -0.75 13.33 13.27
N ASP A 300 0.02 14.04 14.11
CA ASP A 300 0.72 13.45 15.26
C ASP A 300 -0.22 12.76 16.27
N THR A 301 -1.50 13.18 16.27
CA THR A 301 -2.54 12.55 17.09
C THR A 301 -3.63 11.98 16.19
N HIS A 302 -3.71 10.65 16.17
CA HIS A 302 -4.65 9.92 15.31
C HIS A 302 -4.90 8.50 15.81
N LEU A 303 -5.93 7.85 15.29
CA LEU A 303 -6.13 6.41 15.39
C LEU A 303 -5.63 5.74 14.11
N ARG A 304 -4.90 4.63 14.25
CA ARG A 304 -4.47 3.80 13.13
C ARG A 304 -4.97 2.38 13.30
N VAL A 305 -5.82 1.91 12.39
CA VAL A 305 -6.28 0.52 12.35
C VAL A 305 -5.52 -0.20 11.24
N ASN A 306 -4.67 -1.16 11.59
CA ASN A 306 -4.05 -2.04 10.61
C ASN A 306 -4.88 -3.31 10.46
N ILE A 307 -5.55 -3.44 9.32
CA ILE A 307 -6.46 -4.55 9.01
C ILE A 307 -5.73 -5.90 9.07
N ALA A 308 -4.58 -6.03 8.42
CA ALA A 308 -3.83 -7.29 8.36
C ALA A 308 -3.24 -7.69 9.73
N ALA A 309 -2.99 -6.71 10.60
CA ALA A 309 -2.52 -6.95 11.97
C ALA A 309 -3.65 -7.22 12.96
N PHE A 310 -4.91 -6.98 12.59
CA PHE A 310 -6.04 -7.01 13.50
C PHE A 310 -5.81 -6.14 14.74
N GLN A 311 -5.23 -4.95 14.56
CA GLN A 311 -4.80 -4.07 15.62
C GLN A 311 -5.26 -2.63 15.37
N LEU A 312 -5.71 -1.96 16.44
CA LEU A 312 -5.83 -0.52 16.52
C LEU A 312 -4.71 0.01 17.42
N ARG A 313 -4.04 1.09 16.99
CA ARG A 313 -3.16 1.91 17.80
C ARG A 313 -3.72 3.32 17.88
N ALA A 314 -3.72 3.90 19.06
CA ALA A 314 -4.00 5.31 19.29
C ALA A 314 -2.67 6.03 19.51
N ILE A 315 -2.36 6.95 18.61
CA ILE A 315 -1.12 7.72 18.59
C ILE A 315 -1.40 9.10 19.18
N ARG A 316 -0.55 9.57 20.09
CA ARG A 316 -0.60 10.92 20.66
C ARG A 316 0.79 11.53 20.59
N GLN A 317 0.90 12.69 19.95
CA GLN A 317 2.19 13.37 19.75
C GLN A 317 3.26 12.51 19.07
N GLY A 318 2.83 11.67 18.12
CA GLY A 318 3.71 10.76 17.39
C GLY A 318 4.03 9.43 18.08
N GLU A 319 3.60 9.24 19.35
CA GLU A 319 3.90 8.07 20.16
C GLU A 319 2.68 7.17 20.36
N ASP A 320 2.89 5.86 20.35
CA ASP A 320 1.85 4.87 20.69
C ASP A 320 1.44 5.02 22.17
N SER A 321 0.18 5.33 22.41
CA SER A 321 -0.35 5.55 23.77
C SER A 321 -1.42 4.55 24.18
N LEU A 322 -2.05 3.86 23.23
CA LEU A 322 -3.00 2.77 23.46
C LEU A 322 -2.93 1.81 22.27
N ALA A 323 -2.94 0.52 22.56
CA ALA A 323 -3.03 -0.51 21.53
C ALA A 323 -4.06 -1.57 21.94
N MET A 324 -4.86 -2.04 20.97
CA MET A 324 -5.85 -3.09 21.21
C MET A 324 -6.08 -3.96 19.98
N LYS A 325 -6.64 -5.15 20.25
CA LYS A 325 -7.08 -6.09 19.21
C LYS A 325 -8.36 -5.59 18.56
N VAL A 326 -8.47 -5.82 17.24
CA VAL A 326 -9.73 -5.55 16.52
C VAL A 326 -10.17 -6.78 15.71
N ILE A 327 -11.47 -6.82 15.39
CA ILE A 327 -12.05 -7.75 14.42
C ILE A 327 -12.41 -6.94 13.18
N VAL A 328 -11.99 -7.41 12.00
CA VAL A 328 -12.20 -6.74 10.71
C VAL A 328 -13.08 -7.57 9.78
N GLY A 329 -13.34 -7.07 8.59
CA GLY A 329 -14.15 -7.72 7.57
C GLY A 329 -13.57 -9.04 7.08
N ARG A 330 -14.46 -9.98 6.75
CA ARG A 330 -14.12 -11.25 6.07
C ARG A 330 -13.56 -10.98 4.67
N PRO A 331 -12.77 -11.91 4.06
CA PRO A 331 -12.23 -11.73 2.70
C PRO A 331 -13.27 -11.41 1.62
N TYR A 332 -14.51 -11.86 1.76
CA TYR A 332 -15.64 -11.57 0.85
C TYR A 332 -16.55 -10.39 1.29
N ARG A 333 -16.24 -9.74 2.43
CA ARG A 333 -16.87 -8.52 2.96
C ARG A 333 -15.79 -7.68 3.63
N ARG A 334 -14.86 -7.20 2.82
CA ARG A 334 -13.61 -6.57 3.27
C ARG A 334 -13.87 -5.26 4.01
N THR A 335 -12.98 -4.93 4.93
CA THR A 335 -12.83 -3.56 5.44
C THR A 335 -12.03 -2.77 4.41
N PRO A 336 -12.54 -1.65 3.90
CA PRO A 336 -11.80 -0.80 2.96
C PRO A 336 -10.66 -0.04 3.66
N VAL A 337 -9.68 0.38 2.86
CA VAL A 337 -8.57 1.25 3.28
C VAL A 337 -8.93 2.69 2.97
N PHE A 338 -9.04 3.53 3.99
CA PHE A 338 -9.39 4.95 3.85
C PHE A 338 -8.98 5.76 5.09
N THR A 339 -8.97 7.07 4.96
CA THR A 339 -8.87 7.98 6.09
C THR A 339 -10.18 8.72 6.27
N GLU A 340 -10.54 8.97 7.51
CA GLU A 340 -11.75 9.71 7.87
C GLU A 340 -11.58 10.33 9.26
N THR A 341 -12.51 11.14 9.64
CA THR A 341 -12.48 11.86 10.91
C THR A 341 -13.59 11.39 11.83
N MET A 342 -13.23 10.91 13.03
CA MET A 342 -14.19 10.60 14.08
C MET A 342 -14.77 11.89 14.64
N LYS A 343 -16.11 12.01 14.61
CA LYS A 343 -16.83 13.23 15.02
C LYS A 343 -17.60 13.08 16.31
N TYR A 344 -18.05 11.87 16.64
CA TYR A 344 -18.85 11.61 17.83
C TYR A 344 -18.87 10.14 18.21
N LEU A 345 -19.20 9.88 19.45
CA LEU A 345 -19.48 8.57 20.00
C LEU A 345 -20.99 8.44 20.24
N VAL A 346 -21.51 7.21 20.20
CA VAL A 346 -22.90 6.91 20.60
C VAL A 346 -22.86 5.83 21.68
N TYR A 347 -23.37 6.16 22.84
CA TYR A 347 -23.60 5.23 23.94
C TYR A 347 -24.94 4.53 23.78
N ASN A 348 -24.98 3.25 24.15
CA ASN A 348 -26.17 2.40 24.02
C ASN A 348 -26.85 2.56 22.64
N PRO A 349 -26.12 2.27 21.53
CA PRO A 349 -26.59 2.56 20.20
C PRO A 349 -27.73 1.62 19.77
N TYR A 350 -28.70 2.15 19.03
CA TYR A 350 -29.49 1.30 18.14
C TYR A 350 -28.61 0.82 16.98
N TRP A 351 -28.71 -0.45 16.61
CA TRP A 351 -28.11 -0.95 15.38
C TRP A 351 -29.12 -0.93 14.24
N ASN A 352 -29.08 0.07 13.41
CA ASN A 352 -29.79 0.06 12.13
C ASN A 352 -29.09 -0.92 11.21
N VAL A 353 -29.75 -2.04 10.87
CA VAL A 353 -29.16 -3.14 10.12
C VAL A 353 -29.04 -2.74 8.65
N PRO A 354 -27.83 -2.72 8.06
CA PRO A 354 -27.66 -2.42 6.65
C PRO A 354 -28.44 -3.40 5.76
N TYR A 355 -28.97 -2.90 4.64
CA TYR A 355 -29.81 -3.69 3.73
C TYR A 355 -29.17 -5.03 3.33
N SER A 356 -27.87 -5.04 3.01
CA SER A 356 -27.15 -6.25 2.64
C SER A 356 -27.11 -7.30 3.77
N ILE A 357 -27.00 -6.85 5.03
CA ILE A 357 -27.04 -7.74 6.20
C ILE A 357 -28.49 -8.16 6.50
N ALA A 358 -29.43 -7.23 6.39
CA ALA A 358 -30.86 -7.53 6.62
C ALA A 358 -31.35 -8.61 5.66
N THR A 359 -31.01 -8.50 4.37
CA THR A 359 -31.50 -9.43 3.34
C THR A 359 -30.70 -10.76 3.26
N LYS A 360 -29.37 -10.70 3.43
CA LYS A 360 -28.52 -11.90 3.28
C LYS A 360 -28.38 -12.70 4.57
N ASP A 361 -28.33 -12.01 5.73
CA ASP A 361 -28.00 -12.67 7.00
C ASP A 361 -29.19 -12.75 7.94
N LYS A 362 -30.11 -11.74 7.94
CA LYS A 362 -31.24 -11.70 8.89
C LYS A 362 -32.54 -12.23 8.32
N LEU A 363 -32.85 -11.99 7.04
CA LEU A 363 -34.08 -12.47 6.44
C LEU A 363 -34.25 -14.00 6.53
N PRO A 364 -33.23 -14.85 6.26
CA PRO A 364 -33.37 -16.29 6.46
C PRO A 364 -33.67 -16.69 7.92
N LEU A 365 -33.14 -15.93 8.88
CA LEU A 365 -33.41 -16.15 10.30
C LEU A 365 -34.82 -15.68 10.68
N LEU A 366 -35.28 -14.56 10.12
CA LEU A 366 -36.66 -14.06 10.31
C LEU A 366 -37.68 -15.03 9.71
N GLN A 367 -37.40 -15.62 8.56
CA GLN A 367 -38.24 -16.65 7.94
C GLN A 367 -38.33 -17.92 8.79
N LYS A 368 -37.21 -18.29 9.44
CA LYS A 368 -37.15 -19.49 10.29
C LYS A 368 -37.82 -19.29 11.66
N ASP A 369 -37.47 -18.22 12.36
CA ASP A 369 -37.96 -17.93 13.72
C ASP A 369 -37.86 -16.44 14.03
N PRO A 370 -38.92 -15.65 13.72
CA PRO A 370 -38.92 -14.22 14.05
C PRO A 370 -38.96 -13.97 15.56
N ALA A 371 -39.50 -14.90 16.36
CA ALA A 371 -39.57 -14.72 17.82
C ALA A 371 -38.18 -14.76 18.46
N ALA A 372 -37.26 -15.61 17.94
CA ALA A 372 -35.89 -15.63 18.41
C ALA A 372 -35.13 -14.32 18.12
N LEU A 373 -35.42 -13.62 17.00
CA LEU A 373 -34.86 -12.31 16.73
C LEU A 373 -35.50 -11.21 17.60
N GLU A 374 -36.82 -11.25 17.81
CA GLU A 374 -37.49 -10.33 18.75
C GLU A 374 -36.86 -10.44 20.15
N ALA A 375 -36.65 -11.65 20.64
CA ALA A 375 -35.99 -11.89 21.93
C ALA A 375 -34.54 -11.35 21.98
N GLN A 376 -33.88 -11.15 20.84
CA GLN A 376 -32.59 -10.46 20.72
C GLN A 376 -32.74 -8.94 20.61
N GLY A 377 -33.94 -8.37 20.66
CA GLY A 377 -34.19 -6.95 20.60
C GLY A 377 -34.38 -6.39 19.19
N TYR A 378 -34.58 -7.25 18.17
CA TYR A 378 -34.90 -6.75 16.83
C TYR A 378 -36.31 -6.26 16.71
N GLU A 379 -36.49 -5.16 15.99
CA GLU A 379 -37.78 -4.58 15.61
C GLU A 379 -37.73 -4.11 14.16
N VAL A 380 -38.87 -4.01 13.52
CA VAL A 380 -39.03 -3.71 12.11
C VAL A 380 -39.92 -2.52 11.88
N ARG A 381 -39.63 -1.75 10.85
CA ARG A 381 -40.47 -0.67 10.37
C ARG A 381 -40.65 -0.79 8.85
N PRO A 382 -41.87 -0.92 8.31
CA PRO A 382 -42.09 -0.76 6.88
C PRO A 382 -41.58 0.61 6.41
N ALA A 383 -41.03 0.70 5.20
CA ALA A 383 -40.39 1.93 4.71
C ALA A 383 -41.28 3.17 4.77
N LEU A 384 -42.59 2.99 4.60
CA LEU A 384 -43.59 4.08 4.63
C LEU A 384 -44.30 4.26 5.99
N ALA A 385 -43.94 3.49 7.02
CA ALA A 385 -44.54 3.62 8.34
C ALA A 385 -43.70 4.53 9.25
N ASP A 386 -44.33 5.18 10.23
CA ASP A 386 -43.69 6.12 11.14
C ASP A 386 -43.04 5.47 12.36
N SER A 387 -43.48 4.25 12.72
CA SER A 387 -43.04 3.59 13.95
C SER A 387 -42.51 2.18 13.72
N PHE A 388 -41.55 1.80 14.59
CA PHE A 388 -41.05 0.43 14.68
C PHE A 388 -42.06 -0.45 15.43
N GLN A 389 -42.15 -1.70 14.98
CA GLN A 389 -43.06 -2.70 15.53
C GLN A 389 -42.34 -4.04 15.71
N SER A 390 -43.03 -5.02 16.31
CA SER A 390 -42.53 -6.38 16.47
C SER A 390 -42.18 -7.01 15.12
N VAL A 391 -41.05 -7.70 15.04
CA VAL A 391 -40.68 -8.48 13.83
C VAL A 391 -41.66 -9.62 13.57
N ARG A 392 -42.48 -10.00 14.55
CA ARG A 392 -43.53 -11.02 14.41
C ARG A 392 -44.76 -10.54 13.67
N SER A 393 -44.94 -9.22 13.49
CA SER A 393 -46.07 -8.65 12.76
C SER A 393 -46.02 -8.79 11.25
N VAL A 394 -44.90 -9.33 10.72
CA VAL A 394 -44.65 -9.49 9.28
C VAL A 394 -44.62 -10.98 8.93
N ASP A 395 -45.31 -11.38 7.87
CA ASP A 395 -45.17 -12.72 7.28
C ASP A 395 -43.88 -12.75 6.42
N TRP A 396 -42.76 -13.12 7.06
CA TRP A 396 -41.44 -13.16 6.42
C TRP A 396 -41.34 -14.19 5.30
N ASN A 397 -42.19 -15.21 5.24
CA ASN A 397 -42.19 -16.21 4.18
C ASN A 397 -42.60 -15.61 2.82
N GLN A 398 -43.33 -14.50 2.83
CA GLN A 398 -43.72 -13.76 1.64
C GLN A 398 -42.68 -12.71 1.22
N VAL A 399 -41.62 -12.49 2.01
CA VAL A 399 -40.61 -11.47 1.76
C VAL A 399 -39.39 -12.08 1.08
N THR A 400 -39.08 -11.58 -0.10
CA THR A 400 -37.85 -11.94 -0.82
C THR A 400 -36.79 -10.82 -0.65
N PRO A 401 -35.49 -11.11 -0.87
CA PRO A 401 -34.47 -10.08 -0.83
C PRO A 401 -34.75 -8.88 -1.75
N ARG A 402 -35.35 -9.12 -2.92
CA ARG A 402 -35.70 -8.03 -3.87
C ARG A 402 -36.89 -7.18 -3.42
N GLN A 403 -37.76 -7.74 -2.61
CA GLN A 403 -38.99 -7.11 -2.08
C GLN A 403 -38.86 -6.69 -0.62
N PHE A 404 -37.62 -6.64 -0.11
CA PHE A 404 -37.38 -6.23 1.28
C PHE A 404 -37.50 -4.71 1.43
N THR A 405 -38.70 -4.22 1.74
CA THR A 405 -39.04 -2.80 1.90
C THR A 405 -39.15 -2.40 3.38
N TYR A 406 -38.33 -2.99 4.22
CA TYR A 406 -38.33 -2.78 5.66
C TYR A 406 -37.04 -2.18 6.16
N LEU A 407 -37.12 -1.38 7.20
CA LEU A 407 -36.00 -0.98 8.03
C LEU A 407 -35.96 -1.91 9.25
N LEU A 408 -34.88 -2.67 9.37
CA LEU A 408 -34.64 -3.55 10.51
C LEU A 408 -33.63 -2.88 11.45
N ARG A 409 -33.92 -2.84 12.75
CA ARG A 409 -32.97 -2.37 13.75
C ARG A 409 -32.97 -3.26 15.00
N GLN A 410 -31.90 -3.20 15.75
CA GLN A 410 -31.76 -3.86 17.06
C GLN A 410 -31.70 -2.79 18.15
N LYS A 411 -32.45 -2.96 19.22
CA LYS A 411 -32.46 -2.08 20.38
C LYS A 411 -31.16 -2.13 21.15
N PRO A 412 -30.81 -1.07 21.92
CA PRO A 412 -29.77 -1.13 22.93
C PRO A 412 -29.97 -2.31 23.88
N GLY A 413 -28.87 -2.85 24.38
CA GLY A 413 -28.91 -3.93 25.37
C GLY A 413 -27.75 -4.91 25.25
N PRO A 414 -27.64 -5.88 26.16
CA PRO A 414 -26.47 -6.76 26.28
C PRO A 414 -26.24 -7.69 25.06
N ARG A 415 -27.26 -7.84 24.21
CA ARG A 415 -27.19 -8.65 22.98
C ARG A 415 -27.08 -7.81 21.71
N ASN A 416 -26.99 -6.48 21.83
CA ASN A 416 -26.83 -5.61 20.66
C ASN A 416 -25.52 -5.91 19.96
N ALA A 417 -25.56 -6.12 18.63
CA ALA A 417 -24.39 -6.45 17.83
C ALA A 417 -23.31 -5.37 17.85
N LEU A 418 -23.65 -4.11 18.16
CA LEU A 418 -22.72 -3.00 18.31
C LEU A 418 -22.19 -2.82 19.73
N GLY A 419 -22.60 -3.70 20.69
CA GLY A 419 -22.27 -3.53 22.09
C GLY A 419 -22.81 -2.24 22.68
N GLN A 420 -22.04 -1.61 23.57
CA GLN A 420 -22.46 -0.42 24.32
C GLN A 420 -21.93 0.90 23.75
N ILE A 421 -20.87 0.88 22.93
CA ILE A 421 -20.24 2.10 22.39
C ILE A 421 -20.01 1.96 20.89
N LYS A 422 -20.41 2.99 20.15
CA LYS A 422 -20.14 3.14 18.72
C LYS A 422 -19.38 4.44 18.47
N PHE A 423 -18.31 4.39 17.68
CA PHE A 423 -17.48 5.52 17.30
C PHE A 423 -17.74 5.85 15.83
N MET A 424 -18.20 7.06 15.57
CA MET A 424 -18.70 7.44 14.27
C MET A 424 -17.69 8.20 13.43
N LEU A 425 -17.40 7.62 12.29
CA LEU A 425 -16.59 8.18 11.19
C LEU A 425 -17.53 8.35 9.99
N PRO A 426 -18.10 9.52 9.73
CA PRO A 426 -19.00 9.71 8.59
C PRO A 426 -18.27 9.44 7.27
N ASN A 427 -18.61 8.34 6.57
CA ASN A 427 -17.98 7.90 5.33
C ASN A 427 -18.97 7.18 4.41
N PRO A 428 -18.71 7.11 3.08
CA PRO A 428 -19.61 6.48 2.11
C PRO A 428 -19.70 4.95 2.23
N PHE A 429 -18.78 4.31 2.97
CA PHE A 429 -18.70 2.85 3.11
C PHE A 429 -19.55 2.32 4.26
N SER A 430 -20.14 3.20 5.08
CA SER A 430 -20.88 2.83 6.30
C SER A 430 -20.02 2.05 7.30
N ILE A 431 -18.72 2.32 7.37
CA ILE A 431 -17.78 1.72 8.30
C ILE A 431 -17.68 2.57 9.56
N TYR A 432 -17.67 1.93 10.70
CA TYR A 432 -17.45 2.54 12.02
C TYR A 432 -16.73 1.57 12.95
N LEU A 433 -16.19 2.10 14.04
CA LEU A 433 -15.64 1.29 15.11
C LEU A 433 -16.72 1.09 16.17
N HIS A 434 -16.78 -0.09 16.78
CA HIS A 434 -17.81 -0.37 17.78
C HIS A 434 -17.43 -1.49 18.73
N ASP A 435 -18.12 -1.56 19.83
CA ASP A 435 -18.10 -2.66 20.78
C ASP A 435 -18.79 -3.92 20.22
N THR A 436 -18.74 -5.03 20.96
CA THR A 436 -19.42 -6.29 20.59
C THR A 436 -19.74 -7.10 21.86
N PRO A 437 -20.87 -7.81 21.90
CA PRO A 437 -21.16 -8.72 23.01
C PRO A 437 -20.30 -10.00 22.97
N ASP A 438 -19.68 -10.33 21.84
CA ASP A 438 -18.88 -11.54 21.67
C ASP A 438 -17.37 -11.24 21.78
N HIS A 439 -16.90 -11.11 23.01
CA HIS A 439 -15.49 -10.90 23.31
C HIS A 439 -14.63 -12.15 23.14
N SER A 440 -15.21 -13.34 23.03
CA SER A 440 -14.47 -14.60 22.88
C SER A 440 -13.68 -14.65 21.57
N LEU A 441 -14.17 -13.99 20.53
CA LEU A 441 -13.52 -13.91 19.23
C LEU A 441 -12.17 -13.18 19.25
N PHE A 442 -11.90 -12.31 20.24
CA PHE A 442 -10.59 -11.65 20.37
C PHE A 442 -9.47 -12.58 20.85
N LYS A 443 -9.82 -13.79 21.34
CA LYS A 443 -8.86 -14.85 21.65
C LYS A 443 -8.34 -15.55 20.38
N LYS A 444 -9.05 -15.40 19.24
CA LYS A 444 -8.62 -15.97 17.98
C LYS A 444 -7.46 -15.15 17.40
N GLN A 445 -6.55 -15.81 16.71
CA GLN A 445 -5.45 -15.15 15.99
C GLN A 445 -5.95 -14.44 14.75
N GLU A 446 -6.61 -15.15 13.84
CA GLU A 446 -7.30 -14.56 12.72
C GLU A 446 -8.64 -14.01 13.19
N ARG A 447 -8.83 -12.71 13.01
CA ARG A 447 -10.01 -11.98 13.49
C ARG A 447 -10.76 -11.31 12.35
N SER A 448 -11.00 -12.05 11.28
CA SER A 448 -11.74 -11.62 10.09
C SER A 448 -13.20 -12.11 10.15
N PHE A 449 -13.99 -11.60 11.10
CA PHE A 449 -15.35 -12.10 11.35
C PHE A 449 -16.47 -11.11 11.04
N SER A 450 -16.17 -9.82 10.80
CA SER A 450 -17.18 -8.81 10.57
C SER A 450 -17.67 -8.75 9.11
N SER A 451 -18.64 -7.88 8.87
CA SER A 451 -19.12 -7.54 7.52
C SER A 451 -18.53 -6.21 7.02
N GLY A 452 -17.34 -5.86 7.50
CA GLY A 452 -16.59 -4.67 7.12
C GLY A 452 -16.33 -3.71 8.29
N CYS A 453 -17.27 -3.53 9.23
CA CYS A 453 -17.05 -2.70 10.43
C CYS A 453 -15.99 -3.29 11.37
N ILE A 454 -15.44 -2.45 12.22
CA ILE A 454 -14.30 -2.77 13.07
C ILE A 454 -14.77 -2.92 14.52
N ARG A 455 -14.68 -4.15 15.08
CA ARG A 455 -15.02 -4.40 16.48
C ARG A 455 -13.77 -4.21 17.34
N LEU A 456 -13.96 -3.66 18.53
CA LEU A 456 -12.90 -3.29 19.47
C LEU A 456 -12.86 -4.27 20.65
N SER A 457 -11.67 -4.67 21.08
CA SER A 457 -11.51 -5.50 22.28
C SER A 457 -11.62 -4.71 23.58
N ASP A 458 -11.35 -3.40 23.54
CA ASP A 458 -11.45 -2.47 24.67
C ASP A 458 -12.12 -1.15 24.25
N PRO A 459 -13.44 -1.14 24.04
CA PRO A 459 -14.17 0.07 23.66
C PRO A 459 -14.20 1.13 24.75
N LEU A 460 -14.18 0.75 26.05
CA LEU A 460 -14.13 1.69 27.16
C LEU A 460 -12.80 2.45 27.21
N GLY A 461 -11.67 1.72 27.13
CA GLY A 461 -10.36 2.33 27.07
C GLY A 461 -10.18 3.25 25.86
N LEU A 462 -10.75 2.90 24.70
CA LEU A 462 -10.74 3.79 23.55
C LEU A 462 -11.60 5.03 23.79
N ALA A 463 -12.80 4.89 24.37
CA ALA A 463 -13.67 6.02 24.66
C ALA A 463 -13.01 6.99 25.66
N GLU A 464 -12.41 6.47 26.73
CA GLU A 464 -11.63 7.27 27.67
C GLU A 464 -10.52 8.04 26.97
N TRP A 465 -9.70 7.34 26.16
CA TRP A 465 -8.58 7.94 25.44
C TRP A 465 -9.05 9.06 24.49
N VAL A 466 -10.12 8.81 23.72
CA VAL A 466 -10.67 9.76 22.75
C VAL A 466 -11.20 11.01 23.45
N LEU A 467 -11.98 10.85 24.52
CA LEU A 467 -12.56 11.97 25.26
C LEU A 467 -11.51 12.79 26.01
N GLN A 468 -10.52 12.14 26.64
CA GLN A 468 -9.39 12.83 27.26
C GLN A 468 -8.59 13.64 26.23
N ASN A 469 -8.36 13.07 25.04
CA ASN A 469 -7.68 13.78 23.95
C ASN A 469 -8.51 14.99 23.46
N ASP A 470 -9.84 14.90 23.53
CA ASP A 470 -10.77 15.99 23.22
C ASP A 470 -10.87 17.07 24.34
N GLY A 471 -10.17 16.87 25.44
CA GLY A 471 -10.18 17.77 26.61
C GLY A 471 -11.38 17.56 27.54
N GLN A 472 -12.16 16.50 27.34
CA GLN A 472 -13.26 16.14 28.20
C GLN A 472 -12.76 15.29 29.39
N ARG A 473 -13.39 15.46 30.55
CA ARG A 473 -13.11 14.61 31.71
C ARG A 473 -13.83 13.26 31.55
N ALA A 474 -13.07 12.21 31.24
CA ALA A 474 -13.58 10.87 31.14
C ALA A 474 -12.72 9.92 31.98
N THR A 475 -13.36 9.08 32.78
CA THR A 475 -12.77 7.98 33.51
C THR A 475 -13.56 6.71 33.23
N PRO A 476 -12.97 5.51 33.39
CA PRO A 476 -13.69 4.26 33.20
C PRO A 476 -15.00 4.20 34.02
N ASP A 477 -14.99 4.70 35.26
CA ASP A 477 -16.16 4.69 36.13
C ASP A 477 -17.25 5.64 35.67
N SER A 478 -16.90 6.88 35.27
CA SER A 478 -17.88 7.82 34.71
C SER A 478 -18.52 7.30 33.43
N LEU A 479 -17.74 6.60 32.59
CA LEU A 479 -18.25 5.99 31.37
C LEU A 479 -19.18 4.81 31.66
N ARG A 480 -18.82 3.92 32.61
CA ARG A 480 -19.69 2.81 33.02
C ARG A 480 -21.02 3.34 33.55
N GLN A 481 -21.00 4.36 34.41
CA GLN A 481 -22.22 4.97 34.96
C GLN A 481 -23.14 5.52 33.85
N GLN A 482 -22.57 6.16 32.81
CA GLN A 482 -23.33 6.62 31.66
C GLN A 482 -23.97 5.48 30.84
N LEU A 483 -23.23 4.37 30.70
CA LEU A 483 -23.70 3.20 29.96
C LEU A 483 -24.78 2.42 30.72
N GLU A 484 -24.71 2.34 32.06
CA GLU A 484 -25.70 1.69 32.92
C GLU A 484 -27.06 2.35 32.84
N GLY A 485 -27.13 3.65 32.52
CA GLY A 485 -28.39 4.36 32.32
C GLY A 485 -29.25 3.85 31.15
N GLY A 486 -28.65 3.03 30.25
CA GLY A 486 -29.34 2.32 29.17
C GLY A 486 -29.86 3.22 28.04
N ALA A 487 -29.92 4.54 28.23
CA ALA A 487 -30.39 5.48 27.23
C ALA A 487 -29.36 5.68 26.10
N THR A 488 -29.85 5.76 24.88
CA THR A 488 -28.98 6.14 23.74
C THR A 488 -28.59 7.61 23.86
N GLN A 489 -27.27 7.86 23.89
CA GLN A 489 -26.71 9.20 23.99
C GLN A 489 -25.63 9.42 22.95
N THR A 490 -25.64 10.58 22.28
CA THR A 490 -24.59 11.00 21.37
C THR A 490 -23.67 12.00 22.06
N VAL A 491 -22.36 11.74 22.02
CA VAL A 491 -21.31 12.60 22.58
C VAL A 491 -20.45 13.11 21.43
N TYR A 492 -20.58 14.39 21.11
CA TYR A 492 -19.81 15.04 20.05
C TYR A 492 -18.40 15.41 20.55
N LEU A 493 -17.43 15.27 19.65
CA LEU A 493 -16.06 15.72 19.91
C LEU A 493 -15.92 17.20 19.56
N ASN A 494 -15.28 17.97 20.43
CA ASN A 494 -14.91 19.37 20.18
C ASN A 494 -13.80 19.46 19.12
N ARG A 495 -12.90 18.48 19.12
CA ARG A 495 -11.79 18.33 18.18
C ARG A 495 -11.93 16.98 17.45
N PRO A 496 -12.43 17.00 16.21
CA PRO A 496 -12.55 15.79 15.41
C PRO A 496 -11.21 15.06 15.31
N LEU A 497 -11.22 13.72 15.47
CA LEU A 497 -10.03 12.89 15.57
C LEU A 497 -9.78 12.14 14.25
N PRO A 498 -8.61 12.31 13.60
CA PRO A 498 -8.25 11.55 12.42
C PRO A 498 -8.17 10.04 12.69
N VAL A 499 -8.70 9.24 11.77
CA VAL A 499 -8.67 7.78 11.81
C VAL A 499 -8.16 7.27 10.47
N LEU A 500 -7.04 6.55 10.49
CA LEU A 500 -6.44 5.90 9.34
C LEU A 500 -6.76 4.41 9.40
N ILE A 501 -7.42 3.89 8.40
CA ILE A 501 -7.61 2.44 8.22
C ILE A 501 -6.67 2.02 7.11
N VAL A 502 -5.66 1.21 7.45
CA VAL A 502 -4.56 0.81 6.58
C VAL A 502 -4.45 -0.70 6.47
N TYR A 503 -3.65 -1.17 5.51
CA TYR A 503 -3.41 -2.58 5.28
C TYR A 503 -1.91 -2.84 5.14
N PHE A 504 -1.22 -3.13 6.26
CA PHE A 504 0.20 -3.44 6.29
C PHE A 504 0.44 -4.88 6.72
N THR A 505 1.08 -5.66 5.85
CA THR A 505 1.49 -7.05 6.09
C THR A 505 2.92 -7.16 6.64
N ALA A 506 3.69 -6.06 6.58
CA ALA A 506 4.96 -5.85 7.28
C ALA A 506 5.00 -4.43 7.85
N PHE A 507 5.34 -4.27 9.12
CA PHE A 507 5.38 -2.98 9.83
C PHE A 507 6.26 -3.09 11.07
N ALA A 508 6.71 -1.95 11.61
CA ALA A 508 7.50 -1.93 12.84
C ALA A 508 6.61 -2.03 14.10
N ASP A 509 7.09 -2.72 15.12
CA ASP A 509 6.52 -2.67 16.46
C ASP A 509 7.10 -1.49 17.26
N ALA A 510 6.80 -1.43 18.57
CA ALA A 510 7.29 -0.38 19.46
C ALA A 510 8.82 -0.43 19.69
N GLN A 511 9.46 -1.55 19.39
CA GLN A 511 10.90 -1.78 19.49
C GLN A 511 11.62 -1.57 18.14
N ASN A 512 10.90 -1.13 17.09
CA ASN A 512 11.34 -1.04 15.69
C ASN A 512 11.70 -2.40 15.04
N GLU A 513 11.25 -3.52 15.63
CA GLU A 513 11.37 -4.84 15.01
C GLU A 513 10.28 -5.03 13.96
N ILE A 514 10.65 -5.61 12.82
CA ILE A 514 9.67 -5.83 11.74
C ILE A 514 8.82 -7.06 12.04
N ILE A 515 7.55 -6.80 12.14
CA ILE A 515 6.49 -7.79 12.33
C ILE A 515 5.84 -8.09 10.98
N PHE A 516 5.74 -9.36 10.66
CA PHE A 516 5.03 -9.84 9.47
C PHE A 516 3.64 -10.35 9.82
N ARG A 517 2.69 -10.17 8.92
CA ARG A 517 1.32 -10.68 9.06
C ARG A 517 0.87 -11.36 7.78
N ARG A 518 -0.07 -12.27 7.90
CA ARG A 518 -0.68 -12.93 6.75
C ARG A 518 -1.34 -11.89 5.84
N ASP A 519 -1.16 -12.06 4.54
CA ASP A 519 -1.87 -11.26 3.54
C ASP A 519 -3.34 -11.74 3.43
N LEU A 520 -4.16 -11.26 4.38
CA LEU A 520 -5.56 -11.68 4.56
C LEU A 520 -6.41 -11.51 3.30
N TYR A 521 -6.13 -10.48 2.51
CA TYR A 521 -6.92 -10.12 1.33
C TYR A 521 -6.17 -10.36 0.01
N GLU A 522 -5.01 -11.04 0.06
CA GLU A 522 -4.20 -11.47 -1.10
C GLU A 522 -3.78 -10.30 -2.01
N ARG A 523 -3.28 -9.21 -1.41
CA ARG A 523 -2.92 -7.97 -2.10
C ARG A 523 -1.42 -7.84 -2.41
N ASP A 524 -0.54 -8.52 -1.68
CA ASP A 524 0.92 -8.36 -1.78
C ASP A 524 1.45 -8.79 -3.15
N THR A 525 1.01 -9.96 -3.63
CA THR A 525 1.51 -10.55 -4.89
C THR A 525 1.27 -9.64 -6.10
N ALA A 526 0.12 -8.97 -6.16
CA ALA A 526 -0.20 -8.08 -7.26
C ALA A 526 0.71 -6.83 -7.27
N ILE A 527 0.99 -6.25 -6.09
CA ILE A 527 1.91 -5.11 -5.93
C ILE A 527 3.32 -5.51 -6.39
N VAL A 528 3.83 -6.62 -5.87
CA VAL A 528 5.19 -7.11 -6.19
C VAL A 528 5.34 -7.40 -7.68
N LYS A 529 4.34 -8.00 -8.30
CA LYS A 529 4.33 -8.25 -9.74
C LYS A 529 4.51 -6.96 -10.54
N GLU A 530 3.76 -5.91 -10.21
CA GLU A 530 3.87 -4.61 -10.89
C GLU A 530 5.21 -3.90 -10.58
N LEU A 531 5.72 -4.01 -9.37
CA LEU A 531 7.04 -3.46 -9.02
C LEU A 531 8.18 -4.10 -9.81
N ARG A 532 8.04 -5.37 -10.19
CA ARG A 532 9.07 -6.13 -10.93
C ARG A 532 8.97 -6.01 -12.44
N GLN A 533 7.84 -5.57 -13.00
CA GLN A 533 7.62 -5.44 -14.44
C GLN A 533 8.28 -4.20 -15.07
N GLY A 534 8.99 -3.38 -14.32
CA GLY A 534 9.63 -2.14 -14.77
C GLY A 534 11.06 -2.29 -15.17
#